data_f376f072e1c5f3445a47e17fd932acfe
#
_entry.id   f376f072e1c5f3445a47e17fd932acfe
#
_cell.length_a   1.000
_cell.length_b   1.000
_cell.length_c   1.000
_cell.angle_alpha   90.00
_cell.angle_beta   90.00
_cell.angle_gamma   90.00
#
_symmetry.space_group_name_H-M   'P 1'
#
loop_
_entity.id
_entity.type
_entity.pdbx_description
1 polymer ?
#
loop_
_entity_poly.entity_id
_entity_poly.type
_entity_poly.pdbx_seq_one_letter_code
_entity_poly.pdbx_strand_id
1 'polypeptide(L)'
;MYIIIVGCGRIGSYLANLLQDENNVVVVDKDEKKAARLGDSFNGLYMTGDGLDPDFLKDAGIEKADALAVTTSNDNTNIVIAQIAKKVFNVPKVVARVSDVGKSEIYRNLGVDPVNSTSIFATFLREKIIERNFSTYVFESNKVSIIEIKDSSPHKGRAVKELNVPGEFQVITIVRGENPVIPDERTVFQEGDIILGVVRLSGLKKVKKFLKLQ
;
A
#
# COMPACT_ATOMS: atom_id res chain seq x y z
N MET A 1 3.69 -8.86 17.16
CA MET A 1 3.04 -9.94 16.37
C MET A 1 4.08 -10.97 15.97
N TYR A 2 3.64 -12.22 15.69
CA TYR A 2 4.48 -13.25 15.05
C TYR A 2 4.12 -13.31 13.57
N ILE A 3 5.07 -12.96 12.70
CA ILE A 3 4.83 -12.77 11.27
C ILE A 3 5.74 -13.70 10.47
N ILE A 4 5.16 -14.48 9.57
CA ILE A 4 5.92 -15.31 8.62
C ILE A 4 5.88 -14.66 7.23
N ILE A 5 7.04 -14.53 6.60
CA ILE A 5 7.18 -14.03 5.23
C ILE A 5 7.75 -15.16 4.37
N VAL A 6 6.98 -15.62 3.39
CA VAL A 6 7.42 -16.65 2.45
C VAL A 6 7.89 -16.00 1.16
N GLY A 7 9.17 -16.16 0.87
CA GLY A 7 9.87 -15.57 -0.27
C GLY A 7 10.79 -14.41 0.12
N CYS A 8 12.09 -14.64 0.19
CA CYS A 8 13.14 -13.64 0.44
C CYS A 8 13.64 -13.00 -0.86
N GLY A 9 12.72 -12.55 -1.70
CA GLY A 9 13.01 -11.72 -2.86
C GLY A 9 13.19 -10.25 -2.47
N ARG A 10 13.26 -9.34 -3.45
CA ARG A 10 13.37 -7.88 -3.21
C ARG A 10 12.23 -7.34 -2.32
N ILE A 11 11.01 -7.82 -2.53
CA ILE A 11 9.85 -7.39 -1.73
C ILE A 11 9.89 -8.00 -0.35
N GLY A 12 10.08 -9.31 -0.24
CA GLY A 12 10.04 -10.01 1.05
C GLY A 12 11.15 -9.58 2.00
N SER A 13 12.39 -9.41 1.51
CA SER A 13 13.48 -8.93 2.34
C SER A 13 13.26 -7.48 2.82
N TYR A 14 12.75 -6.61 1.95
CA TYR A 14 12.44 -5.24 2.34
C TYR A 14 11.29 -5.19 3.36
N LEU A 15 10.24 -5.98 3.16
CA LEU A 15 9.12 -6.11 4.09
C LEU A 15 9.57 -6.63 5.46
N ALA A 16 10.48 -7.61 5.48
CA ALA A 16 11.03 -8.15 6.71
C ALA A 16 11.74 -7.07 7.53
N ASN A 17 12.57 -6.27 6.86
CA ASN A 17 13.27 -5.14 7.50
C ASN A 17 12.33 -4.04 8.00
N LEU A 18 11.21 -3.79 7.32
CA LEU A 18 10.21 -2.82 7.79
C LEU A 18 9.45 -3.29 9.04
N LEU A 19 9.35 -4.60 9.25
CA LEU A 19 8.50 -5.17 10.31
C LEU A 19 9.28 -5.61 11.56
N GLN A 20 10.59 -5.80 11.46
CA GLN A 20 11.41 -6.43 12.48
C GLN A 20 11.47 -5.69 13.82
N ASP A 21 11.37 -4.36 13.81
CA ASP A 21 11.57 -3.56 15.03
C ASP A 21 10.45 -3.76 16.06
N GLU A 22 9.24 -4.04 15.60
CA GLU A 22 8.06 -4.16 16.45
C GLU A 22 7.47 -5.58 16.46
N ASN A 23 8.03 -6.52 15.69
CA ASN A 23 7.46 -7.83 15.50
C ASN A 23 8.52 -8.94 15.50
N ASN A 24 8.10 -10.16 15.86
CA ASN A 24 8.89 -11.36 15.64
C ASN A 24 8.70 -11.82 14.20
N VAL A 25 9.72 -11.64 13.37
CA VAL A 25 9.65 -11.94 11.93
C VAL A 25 10.44 -13.22 11.60
N VAL A 26 9.78 -14.14 10.92
CA VAL A 26 10.41 -15.33 10.31
C VAL A 26 10.33 -15.21 8.80
N VAL A 27 11.46 -15.32 8.13
CA VAL A 27 11.54 -15.31 6.67
C VAL A 27 11.88 -16.72 6.17
N VAL A 28 11.08 -17.21 5.23
CA VAL A 28 11.22 -18.54 4.61
C VAL A 28 11.54 -18.37 3.13
N ASP A 29 12.59 -18.99 2.65
CA ASP A 29 12.88 -19.15 1.20
C ASP A 29 13.63 -20.47 0.95
N LYS A 30 13.48 -21.04 -0.27
CA LYS A 30 14.18 -22.24 -0.69
C LYS A 30 15.69 -22.05 -0.90
N ASP A 31 16.11 -20.81 -1.15
CA ASP A 31 17.47 -20.44 -1.50
C ASP A 31 18.18 -19.77 -0.32
N GLU A 32 19.05 -20.51 0.35
CA GLU A 32 19.85 -20.06 1.48
C GLU A 32 20.62 -18.76 1.20
N LYS A 33 21.09 -18.56 -0.04
CA LYS A 33 21.86 -17.39 -0.44
C LYS A 33 21.07 -16.09 -0.33
N LYS A 34 19.74 -16.20 -0.34
CA LYS A 34 18.88 -15.00 -0.21
C LYS A 34 18.85 -14.41 1.19
N ALA A 35 19.31 -15.14 2.20
CA ALA A 35 19.48 -14.61 3.55
C ALA A 35 20.32 -13.32 3.56
N ALA A 36 21.35 -13.24 2.71
CA ALA A 36 22.18 -12.06 2.56
C ALA A 36 21.41 -10.78 2.17
N ARG A 37 20.19 -10.90 1.63
CA ARG A 37 19.35 -9.75 1.27
C ARG A 37 18.73 -9.04 2.48
N LEU A 38 18.69 -9.73 3.61
CA LEU A 38 18.16 -9.17 4.85
C LEU A 38 19.15 -8.18 5.50
N GLY A 39 20.46 -8.37 5.23
CA GLY A 39 21.52 -7.56 5.81
C GLY A 39 21.84 -7.94 7.25
N ASP A 40 22.94 -7.39 7.77
CA ASP A 40 23.49 -7.73 9.09
C ASP A 40 22.64 -7.19 10.26
N SER A 41 21.78 -6.21 9.99
CA SER A 41 20.89 -5.60 10.99
C SER A 41 19.55 -6.33 11.16
N PHE A 42 19.29 -7.38 10.37
CA PHE A 42 18.05 -8.13 10.51
C PHE A 42 18.07 -8.96 11.81
N ASN A 43 17.12 -8.68 12.69
CA ASN A 43 17.01 -9.32 14.01
C ASN A 43 16.00 -10.48 14.06
N GLY A 44 15.35 -10.82 12.93
CA GLY A 44 14.43 -11.94 12.81
C GLY A 44 15.14 -13.27 12.49
N LEU A 45 14.34 -14.30 12.22
CA LEU A 45 14.84 -15.62 11.87
C LEU A 45 14.71 -15.86 10.36
N TYR A 46 15.78 -16.35 9.73
CA TYR A 46 15.73 -16.88 8.37
C TYR A 46 15.74 -18.41 8.38
N MET A 47 14.82 -19.03 7.65
CA MET A 47 14.71 -20.47 7.52
C MET A 47 14.76 -20.89 6.05
N THR A 48 15.66 -21.81 5.72
CA THR A 48 15.77 -22.35 4.36
C THR A 48 14.85 -23.55 4.21
N GLY A 49 13.84 -23.45 3.33
CA GLY A 49 12.91 -24.54 3.06
C GLY A 49 11.77 -24.19 2.12
N ASP A 50 10.91 -25.15 1.90
CA ASP A 50 9.78 -25.03 0.98
C ASP A 50 8.53 -24.53 1.70
N GLY A 51 8.08 -23.33 1.39
CA GLY A 51 6.82 -22.80 1.91
C GLY A 51 5.56 -23.55 1.42
N LEU A 52 5.67 -24.45 0.45
CA LEU A 52 4.60 -25.37 0.05
C LEU A 52 4.50 -26.60 0.97
N ASP A 53 5.51 -26.86 1.79
CA ASP A 53 5.53 -27.97 2.73
C ASP A 53 4.84 -27.54 4.05
N PRO A 54 3.69 -28.15 4.41
CA PRO A 54 3.00 -27.82 5.66
C PRO A 54 3.80 -28.16 6.91
N ASP A 55 4.61 -29.20 6.88
CA ASP A 55 5.41 -29.61 8.05
C ASP A 55 6.58 -28.64 8.26
N PHE A 56 7.21 -28.19 7.18
CA PHE A 56 8.18 -27.11 7.27
C PHE A 56 7.58 -25.79 7.78
N LEU A 57 6.35 -25.46 7.37
CA LEU A 57 5.65 -24.28 7.90
C LEU A 57 5.33 -24.42 9.40
N LYS A 58 5.07 -25.64 9.91
CA LYS A 58 4.94 -25.87 11.37
C LYS A 58 6.26 -25.58 12.09
N ASP A 59 7.37 -26.07 11.55
CA ASP A 59 8.70 -25.78 12.10
C ASP A 59 9.01 -24.27 12.11
N ALA A 60 8.51 -23.54 11.10
CA ALA A 60 8.55 -22.08 11.05
C ALA A 60 7.54 -21.40 12.00
N GLY A 61 6.74 -22.17 12.73
CA GLY A 61 5.81 -21.68 13.75
C GLY A 61 4.49 -21.12 13.21
N ILE A 62 4.00 -21.60 12.05
CA ILE A 62 2.78 -21.09 11.42
C ILE A 62 1.53 -21.21 12.32
N GLU A 63 1.49 -22.22 13.22
CA GLU A 63 0.37 -22.43 14.14
C GLU A 63 0.16 -21.29 15.15
N LYS A 64 1.22 -20.54 15.43
CA LYS A 64 1.17 -19.34 16.30
C LYS A 64 1.28 -18.03 15.55
N ALA A 65 1.26 -18.06 14.20
CA ALA A 65 1.43 -16.86 13.39
C ALA A 65 0.18 -15.98 13.43
N ASP A 66 0.37 -14.71 13.77
CA ASP A 66 -0.67 -13.67 13.67
C ASP A 66 -0.91 -13.28 12.22
N ALA A 67 0.14 -13.32 11.38
CA ALA A 67 0.06 -12.98 9.97
C ALA A 67 1.06 -13.78 9.13
N LEU A 68 0.69 -14.01 7.87
CA LEU A 68 1.56 -14.57 6.85
C LEU A 68 1.51 -13.73 5.58
N ALA A 69 2.70 -13.36 5.07
CA ALA A 69 2.86 -12.68 3.80
C ALA A 69 3.56 -13.60 2.78
N VAL A 70 2.95 -13.81 1.61
CA VAL A 70 3.55 -14.61 0.54
C VAL A 70 4.01 -13.70 -0.58
N THR A 71 5.33 -13.66 -0.82
CA THR A 71 5.97 -12.68 -1.72
C THR A 71 6.87 -13.30 -2.77
N THR A 72 6.68 -14.59 -3.10
CA THR A 72 7.47 -15.25 -4.15
C THR A 72 7.20 -14.66 -5.53
N SER A 73 7.97 -15.04 -6.52
CA SER A 73 7.80 -14.56 -7.90
C SER A 73 6.69 -15.27 -8.68
N ASN A 74 6.12 -16.34 -8.15
CA ASN A 74 5.13 -17.17 -8.84
C ASN A 74 3.75 -17.04 -8.15
N ASP A 75 2.77 -16.49 -8.86
CA ASP A 75 1.41 -16.28 -8.35
C ASP A 75 0.73 -17.61 -7.95
N ASN A 76 0.93 -18.70 -8.70
CA ASN A 76 0.31 -19.99 -8.38
C ASN A 76 0.90 -20.55 -7.09
N THR A 77 2.20 -20.42 -6.88
CA THR A 77 2.85 -20.78 -5.61
C THR A 77 2.29 -19.92 -4.47
N ASN A 78 2.14 -18.63 -4.70
CA ASN A 78 1.64 -17.70 -3.67
C ASN A 78 0.22 -18.06 -3.23
N ILE A 79 -0.69 -18.39 -4.16
CA ILE A 79 -2.05 -18.78 -3.79
C ILE A 79 -2.11 -20.10 -3.02
N VAL A 80 -1.30 -21.08 -3.39
CA VAL A 80 -1.28 -22.38 -2.70
C VAL A 80 -0.77 -22.23 -1.27
N ILE A 81 0.34 -21.53 -1.06
CA ILE A 81 0.88 -21.26 0.28
C ILE A 81 -0.14 -20.48 1.12
N ALA A 82 -0.77 -19.46 0.54
CA ALA A 82 -1.79 -18.68 1.22
C ALA A 82 -3.01 -19.54 1.62
N GLN A 83 -3.42 -20.50 0.76
CA GLN A 83 -4.49 -21.44 1.09
C GLN A 83 -4.09 -22.43 2.20
N ILE A 84 -2.87 -22.94 2.20
CA ILE A 84 -2.34 -23.77 3.28
C ILE A 84 -2.43 -22.99 4.60
N ALA A 85 -1.90 -21.76 4.63
CA ALA A 85 -1.94 -20.92 5.82
C ALA A 85 -3.38 -20.62 6.29
N LYS A 86 -4.29 -20.33 5.36
CA LYS A 86 -5.67 -19.93 5.70
C LYS A 86 -6.57 -21.09 6.06
N LYS A 87 -6.49 -22.22 5.33
CA LYS A 87 -7.42 -23.35 5.44
C LYS A 87 -6.94 -24.46 6.35
N VAL A 88 -5.62 -24.70 6.41
CA VAL A 88 -5.03 -25.74 7.25
C VAL A 88 -4.67 -25.19 8.62
N PHE A 89 -3.99 -24.04 8.66
CA PHE A 89 -3.47 -23.48 9.91
C PHE A 89 -4.32 -22.34 10.48
N ASN A 90 -5.38 -21.91 9.79
CA ASN A 90 -6.28 -20.85 10.25
C ASN A 90 -5.57 -19.54 10.61
N VAL A 91 -4.47 -19.19 9.92
CA VAL A 91 -3.75 -17.93 10.17
C VAL A 91 -4.71 -16.76 10.00
N PRO A 92 -4.83 -15.87 11.00
CA PRO A 92 -5.83 -14.79 10.99
C PRO A 92 -5.70 -13.85 9.79
N LYS A 93 -4.48 -13.39 9.51
CA LYS A 93 -4.18 -12.45 8.40
C LYS A 93 -3.27 -13.11 7.39
N VAL A 94 -3.75 -13.32 6.17
CA VAL A 94 -2.96 -13.86 5.06
C VAL A 94 -2.97 -12.90 3.89
N VAL A 95 -1.80 -12.40 3.53
CA VAL A 95 -1.58 -11.46 2.42
C VAL A 95 -0.73 -12.13 1.36
N ALA A 96 -1.11 -12.03 0.10
CA ALA A 96 -0.34 -12.62 -0.98
C ALA A 96 -0.06 -11.61 -2.10
N ARG A 97 1.20 -11.58 -2.53
CA ARG A 97 1.58 -10.87 -3.75
C ARG A 97 0.94 -11.53 -4.96
N VAL A 98 0.35 -10.72 -5.82
CA VAL A 98 -0.20 -11.12 -7.12
C VAL A 98 0.37 -10.21 -8.19
N SER A 99 0.95 -10.79 -9.24
CA SER A 99 1.48 -10.01 -10.38
C SER A 99 0.46 -9.91 -11.51
N ASP A 100 -0.34 -10.94 -11.73
CA ASP A 100 -1.41 -10.96 -12.71
C ASP A 100 -2.64 -10.22 -12.18
N VAL A 101 -3.02 -9.12 -12.87
CA VAL A 101 -4.17 -8.27 -12.47
C VAL A 101 -5.48 -9.06 -12.46
N GLY A 102 -5.67 -9.99 -13.41
CA GLY A 102 -6.88 -10.79 -13.54
C GLY A 102 -7.09 -11.80 -12.40
N LYS A 103 -6.04 -12.16 -11.66
CA LYS A 103 -6.11 -13.14 -10.59
C LYS A 103 -6.53 -12.56 -9.23
N SER A 104 -6.52 -11.26 -9.04
CA SER A 104 -6.79 -10.64 -7.73
C SER A 104 -8.17 -10.99 -7.18
N GLU A 105 -9.19 -11.08 -8.04
CA GLU A 105 -10.55 -11.45 -7.62
C GLU A 105 -10.62 -12.91 -7.15
N ILE A 106 -9.90 -13.81 -7.85
CA ILE A 106 -9.82 -15.23 -7.47
C ILE A 106 -9.26 -15.37 -6.05
N TYR A 107 -8.20 -14.64 -5.73
CA TYR A 107 -7.60 -14.66 -4.39
C TYR A 107 -8.58 -14.19 -3.31
N ARG A 108 -9.30 -13.08 -3.55
CA ARG A 108 -10.33 -12.59 -2.61
C ARG A 108 -11.42 -13.63 -2.35
N ASN A 109 -11.91 -14.28 -3.41
CA ASN A 109 -12.92 -15.33 -3.30
C ASN A 109 -12.44 -16.54 -2.50
N LEU A 110 -11.13 -16.75 -2.42
CA LEU A 110 -10.48 -17.79 -1.61
C LEU A 110 -10.14 -17.31 -0.19
N GLY A 111 -10.54 -16.10 0.19
CA GLY A 111 -10.30 -15.54 1.52
C GLY A 111 -8.86 -15.06 1.77
N VAL A 112 -8.09 -14.86 0.70
CA VAL A 112 -6.73 -14.30 0.73
C VAL A 112 -6.78 -12.83 0.34
N ASP A 113 -5.98 -12.01 1.01
CA ASP A 113 -5.87 -10.58 0.75
C ASP A 113 -4.80 -10.33 -0.35
N PRO A 114 -5.20 -10.03 -1.60
CA PRO A 114 -4.25 -9.89 -2.69
C PRO A 114 -3.67 -8.49 -2.75
N VAL A 115 -2.35 -8.40 -2.85
CA VAL A 115 -1.64 -7.16 -3.19
C VAL A 115 -1.11 -7.25 -4.61
N ASN A 116 -1.79 -6.56 -5.55
CA ASN A 116 -1.37 -6.57 -6.95
C ASN A 116 -0.23 -5.57 -7.18
N SER A 117 1.00 -6.12 -7.18
CA SER A 117 2.22 -5.32 -7.33
C SER A 117 2.31 -4.63 -8.71
N THR A 118 1.80 -5.27 -9.76
CA THR A 118 1.83 -4.72 -11.13
C THR A 118 0.94 -3.49 -11.26
N SER A 119 -0.32 -3.59 -10.81
CA SER A 119 -1.27 -2.47 -10.92
C SER A 119 -0.84 -1.28 -10.06
N ILE A 120 -0.36 -1.53 -8.84
CA ILE A 120 0.13 -0.48 -7.94
C ILE A 120 1.30 0.25 -8.61
N PHE A 121 2.32 -0.48 -9.07
CA PHE A 121 3.51 0.12 -9.64
C PHE A 121 3.23 0.82 -10.97
N ALA A 122 2.42 0.23 -11.85
CA ALA A 122 2.02 0.86 -13.11
C ALA A 122 1.23 2.16 -12.89
N THR A 123 0.38 2.21 -11.86
CA THR A 123 -0.33 3.44 -11.48
C THR A 123 0.64 4.54 -11.05
N PHE A 124 1.62 4.20 -10.20
CA PHE A 124 2.66 5.15 -9.80
C PHE A 124 3.49 5.66 -10.99
N LEU A 125 3.91 4.77 -11.89
CA LEU A 125 4.63 5.16 -13.10
C LEU A 125 3.79 6.07 -13.97
N ARG A 126 2.51 5.73 -14.19
CA ARG A 126 1.59 6.56 -14.96
C ARG A 126 1.48 7.97 -14.39
N GLU A 127 1.38 8.11 -13.09
CA GLU A 127 1.29 9.44 -12.45
C GLU A 127 2.58 10.24 -12.60
N LYS A 128 3.74 9.57 -12.57
CA LYS A 128 5.03 10.23 -12.82
C LYS A 128 5.25 10.63 -14.27
N ILE A 129 4.72 9.85 -15.23
CA ILE A 129 4.84 10.15 -16.66
C ILE A 129 3.87 11.26 -17.08
N ILE A 130 2.64 11.20 -16.54
CA ILE A 130 1.64 12.22 -16.81
C ILE A 130 1.82 13.30 -15.74
N GLU A 131 2.70 14.26 -15.99
CA GLU A 131 2.84 15.46 -15.16
C GLU A 131 1.50 16.20 -15.13
N ARG A 132 0.66 15.85 -14.17
CA ARG A 132 -0.57 16.57 -13.89
C ARG A 132 -0.32 17.55 -12.75
N ASN A 133 -0.99 18.69 -12.80
CA ASN A 133 -1.02 19.64 -11.71
C ASN A 133 -1.73 19.10 -10.46
N PHE A 134 -2.12 17.81 -10.47
CA PHE A 134 -2.71 17.13 -9.33
C PHE A 134 -2.44 15.62 -9.35
N SER A 135 -2.35 15.00 -8.17
CA SER A 135 -2.28 13.55 -7.94
C SER A 135 -3.53 13.08 -7.17
N THR A 136 -3.94 11.82 -7.34
CA THR A 136 -5.11 11.28 -6.66
C THR A 136 -4.75 9.96 -6.01
N TYR A 137 -4.92 9.84 -4.69
CA TYR A 137 -4.63 8.64 -3.91
C TYR A 137 -5.94 8.00 -3.45
N VAL A 138 -6.31 6.86 -4.01
CA VAL A 138 -7.56 6.16 -3.72
C VAL A 138 -7.35 5.19 -2.56
N PHE A 139 -8.23 5.25 -1.55
CA PHE A 139 -8.26 4.29 -0.45
C PHE A 139 -8.97 2.98 -0.83
N GLU A 140 -8.68 1.90 -0.10
CA GLU A 140 -9.28 0.57 -0.32
C GLU A 140 -10.82 0.59 -0.33
N SER A 141 -11.44 1.51 0.40
CA SER A 141 -12.90 1.66 0.41
C SER A 141 -13.51 2.04 -0.94
N ASN A 142 -12.68 2.52 -1.90
CA ASN A 142 -13.11 3.05 -3.20
C ASN A 142 -14.24 4.11 -3.12
N LYS A 143 -14.44 4.75 -1.97
CA LYS A 143 -15.48 5.77 -1.76
C LYS A 143 -14.92 7.18 -1.65
N VAL A 144 -13.73 7.29 -1.08
CA VAL A 144 -13.00 8.55 -0.88
C VAL A 144 -11.60 8.47 -1.42
N SER A 145 -11.04 9.62 -1.75
CA SER A 145 -9.66 9.77 -2.22
C SER A 145 -9.06 11.06 -1.70
N ILE A 146 -7.73 11.11 -1.62
CA ILE A 146 -7.01 12.37 -1.42
C ILE A 146 -6.59 12.91 -2.79
N ILE A 147 -6.82 14.20 -3.00
CA ILE A 147 -6.26 14.94 -4.14
C ILE A 147 -5.15 15.84 -3.62
N GLU A 148 -4.00 15.75 -4.27
CA GLU A 148 -2.90 16.69 -4.14
C GLU A 148 -2.91 17.61 -5.36
N ILE A 149 -3.03 18.92 -5.17
CA ILE A 149 -3.03 19.96 -6.22
C ILE A 149 -1.72 20.72 -6.12
N LYS A 150 -0.86 20.55 -7.11
CA LYS A 150 0.50 21.14 -7.14
C LYS A 150 0.54 22.54 -7.68
N ASP A 151 -0.40 22.91 -8.55
CA ASP A 151 -0.56 24.25 -9.06
C ASP A 151 -1.74 24.95 -8.39
N SER A 152 -1.42 25.75 -7.40
CA SER A 152 -2.41 26.58 -6.67
C SER A 152 -2.64 27.94 -7.30
N SER A 153 -1.92 28.31 -8.38
CA SER A 153 -2.01 29.62 -9.03
C SER A 153 -3.45 30.06 -9.33
N PRO A 154 -4.37 29.18 -9.80
CA PRO A 154 -5.76 29.55 -10.04
C PRO A 154 -6.54 29.91 -8.76
N HIS A 155 -5.99 29.59 -7.60
CA HIS A 155 -6.64 29.74 -6.28
C HIS A 155 -5.99 30.79 -5.41
N LYS A 156 -4.88 31.42 -5.86
CA LYS A 156 -4.17 32.48 -5.13
C LYS A 156 -5.13 33.59 -4.67
N GLY A 157 -5.04 33.96 -3.42
CA GLY A 157 -5.86 35.02 -2.82
C GLY A 157 -7.26 34.59 -2.37
N ARG A 158 -7.69 33.35 -2.69
CA ARG A 158 -8.98 32.81 -2.23
C ARG A 158 -8.82 32.20 -0.82
N ALA A 159 -9.90 32.25 -0.05
CA ALA A 159 -9.94 31.58 1.25
C ALA A 159 -10.27 30.08 1.09
N VAL A 160 -9.80 29.25 2.02
CA VAL A 160 -10.02 27.79 2.01
C VAL A 160 -11.51 27.43 1.92
N LYS A 161 -12.39 28.17 2.62
CA LYS A 161 -13.84 27.95 2.55
C LYS A 161 -14.42 28.06 1.13
N GLU A 162 -13.76 28.80 0.24
CA GLU A 162 -14.24 29.01 -1.13
C GLU A 162 -13.89 27.82 -2.05
N LEU A 163 -12.92 26.98 -1.65
CA LEU A 163 -12.57 25.77 -2.38
C LEU A 163 -13.33 24.55 -1.87
N ASN A 164 -13.81 24.57 -0.64
CA ASN A 164 -14.59 23.48 -0.08
C ASN A 164 -15.93 23.33 -0.80
N VAL A 165 -16.27 22.09 -1.17
CA VAL A 165 -17.56 21.73 -1.76
C VAL A 165 -18.27 20.80 -0.76
N PRO A 166 -19.31 21.29 -0.05
CA PRO A 166 -19.97 20.51 0.99
C PRO A 166 -20.39 19.11 0.54
N GLY A 167 -19.99 18.09 1.30
CA GLY A 167 -20.28 16.69 1.02
C GLY A 167 -19.47 16.06 -0.13
N GLU A 168 -18.66 16.81 -0.88
CA GLU A 168 -17.92 16.32 -2.04
C GLU A 168 -16.40 16.51 -1.91
N PHE A 169 -15.94 17.67 -1.45
CA PHE A 169 -14.52 18.01 -1.33
C PHE A 169 -14.25 18.95 -0.15
N GLN A 170 -13.17 18.65 0.58
CA GLN A 170 -12.69 19.51 1.66
C GLN A 170 -11.15 19.59 1.63
N VAL A 171 -10.60 20.77 1.75
CA VAL A 171 -9.17 21.00 1.97
C VAL A 171 -8.79 20.51 3.36
N ILE A 172 -7.75 19.70 3.45
CA ILE A 172 -7.23 19.12 4.71
C ILE A 172 -5.99 19.86 5.17
N THR A 173 -5.06 20.10 4.26
CA THR A 173 -3.79 20.76 4.57
C THR A 173 -3.24 21.46 3.34
N ILE A 174 -2.34 22.41 3.59
CA ILE A 174 -1.58 23.15 2.58
C ILE A 174 -0.11 22.94 2.90
N VAL A 175 0.72 22.65 1.89
CA VAL A 175 2.16 22.68 2.04
C VAL A 175 2.67 23.96 1.40
N ARG A 176 3.25 24.85 2.25
CA ARG A 176 3.79 26.13 1.84
C ARG A 176 5.30 26.11 1.95
N GLY A 177 5.96 26.01 0.79
CA GLY A 177 7.39 25.67 0.76
C GLY A 177 7.60 24.26 1.34
N GLU A 178 8.33 24.15 2.44
CA GLU A 178 8.57 22.88 3.15
C GLU A 178 7.66 22.69 4.38
N ASN A 179 6.81 23.68 4.70
CA ASN A 179 6.05 23.68 5.95
C ASN A 179 4.59 23.27 5.72
N PRO A 180 4.07 22.26 6.42
CA PRO A 180 2.65 21.94 6.43
C PRO A 180 1.87 22.98 7.22
N VAL A 181 0.76 23.45 6.66
CA VAL A 181 -0.19 24.36 7.27
C VAL A 181 -1.53 23.66 7.41
N ILE A 182 -2.03 23.50 8.64
CA ILE A 182 -3.39 23.04 8.90
C ILE A 182 -4.30 24.28 8.78
N PRO A 183 -5.10 24.38 7.70
CA PRO A 183 -5.82 25.61 7.43
C PRO A 183 -7.12 25.70 8.23
N ASP A 184 -7.50 26.91 8.55
CA ASP A 184 -8.88 27.26 8.92
C ASP A 184 -9.68 27.76 7.69
N GLU A 185 -10.93 28.07 7.88
CA GLU A 185 -11.81 28.57 6.80
C GLU A 185 -11.34 29.90 6.20
N ARG A 186 -10.57 30.70 6.95
CA ARG A 186 -10.09 32.05 6.58
C ARG A 186 -8.70 32.02 5.99
N THR A 187 -8.00 30.90 6.09
CA THR A 187 -6.66 30.73 5.53
C THR A 187 -6.69 31.01 4.03
N VAL A 188 -5.81 31.90 3.57
CA VAL A 188 -5.75 32.34 2.17
C VAL A 188 -4.62 31.59 1.44
N PHE A 189 -4.93 31.09 0.24
CA PHE A 189 -3.94 30.43 -0.60
C PHE A 189 -2.92 31.42 -1.17
N GLN A 190 -1.67 31.00 -1.16
CA GLN A 190 -0.54 31.72 -1.73
C GLN A 190 -0.01 31.01 -2.99
N GLU A 191 0.77 31.73 -3.77
CA GLU A 191 1.43 31.14 -4.92
C GLU A 191 2.46 30.10 -4.48
N GLY A 192 2.48 28.95 -5.14
CA GLY A 192 3.36 27.83 -4.77
C GLY A 192 2.85 26.92 -3.66
N ASP A 193 1.67 27.22 -3.09
CA ASP A 193 1.03 26.28 -2.15
C ASP A 193 0.70 24.95 -2.85
N ILE A 194 1.00 23.83 -2.21
CA ILE A 194 0.47 22.53 -2.60
C ILE A 194 -0.75 22.27 -1.72
N ILE A 195 -1.91 21.99 -2.33
CA ILE A 195 -3.16 21.80 -1.63
C ILE A 195 -3.48 20.31 -1.54
N LEU A 196 -3.68 19.78 -0.34
CA LEU A 196 -4.22 18.45 -0.14
C LEU A 196 -5.66 18.52 0.33
N GLY A 197 -6.54 17.75 -0.31
CA GLY A 197 -7.95 17.71 0.06
C GLY A 197 -8.52 16.30 -0.07
N VAL A 198 -9.55 16.00 0.70
CA VAL A 198 -10.32 14.76 0.58
C VAL A 198 -11.47 14.97 -0.40
N VAL A 199 -11.73 14.00 -1.25
CA VAL A 199 -12.80 14.04 -2.24
C VAL A 199 -13.61 12.73 -2.22
N ARG A 200 -14.92 12.85 -2.38
CA ARG A 200 -15.79 11.71 -2.65
C ARG A 200 -15.59 11.28 -4.10
N LEU A 201 -15.30 10.00 -4.35
CA LEU A 201 -14.98 9.51 -5.71
C LEU A 201 -16.15 9.69 -6.69
N SER A 202 -17.39 9.56 -6.24
CA SER A 202 -18.58 9.83 -7.09
C SER A 202 -18.64 11.30 -7.57
N GLY A 203 -18.13 12.25 -6.77
CA GLY A 203 -18.07 13.68 -7.08
C GLY A 203 -16.80 14.13 -7.80
N LEU A 204 -15.82 13.24 -8.00
CA LEU A 204 -14.47 13.58 -8.47
C LEU A 204 -14.47 14.40 -9.78
N LYS A 205 -15.29 14.03 -10.75
CA LYS A 205 -15.40 14.77 -12.03
C LYS A 205 -15.90 16.22 -11.83
N LYS A 206 -16.91 16.40 -10.97
CA LYS A 206 -17.46 17.69 -10.62
C LYS A 206 -16.45 18.57 -9.89
N VAL A 207 -15.77 17.97 -8.90
CA VAL A 207 -14.73 18.65 -8.11
C VAL A 207 -13.55 19.07 -9.00
N LYS A 208 -13.07 18.20 -9.88
CA LYS A 208 -12.01 18.55 -10.85
C LYS A 208 -12.39 19.76 -11.72
N LYS A 209 -13.62 19.78 -12.26
CA LYS A 209 -14.10 20.91 -13.05
C LYS A 209 -14.17 22.18 -12.22
N PHE A 210 -14.66 22.10 -10.98
CA PHE A 210 -14.76 23.24 -10.06
C PHE A 210 -13.38 23.81 -9.70
N LEU A 211 -12.42 22.93 -9.43
CA LEU A 211 -11.04 23.29 -9.09
C LEU A 211 -10.17 23.60 -10.33
N LYS A 212 -10.74 23.58 -11.55
CA LYS A 212 -10.04 23.82 -12.82
C LYS A 212 -8.84 22.90 -13.03
N LEU A 213 -8.93 21.65 -12.57
CA LEU A 213 -7.89 20.64 -12.73
C LEU A 213 -8.04 19.93 -14.09
N GLN A 214 -7.02 20.00 -14.92
CA GLN A 214 -6.96 19.34 -16.24
C GLN A 214 -6.31 17.97 -16.17
#